data_0ea7776b29f3b6c5b75fa651d896eef2
#
_entry.id   0ea7776b29f3b6c5b75fa651d896eef2
#
_cell.length_a   1.000
_cell.length_b   1.000
_cell.length_c   1.000
_cell.angle_alpha   90.00
_cell.angle_beta   90.00
_cell.angle_gamma   90.00
#
_symmetry.space_group_name_H-M   'P 1'
#
loop_
_entity.id
_entity.type
_entity.pdbx_description
1 polymer ?
#
loop_
_entity_poly.entity_id
_entity_poly.type
_entity_poly.pdbx_seq_one_letter_code
_entity_poly.pdbx_strand_id
1 'polypeptide(L)'
;MKIGKKRIAVLIGKDGIVKQEIEEKLGVKINLDSKLGSYEILPQPEEPNYMPLNVYTAQKLVNAINRGFNPIKAMRLLEENYDLEILNLLKIMGKSDKRITRVKGRIIGRNGEMRKSIEKFAECFISVYGKTVSIIAEYENLQIARKAVSMLINGMPHHVVLKFLENRYNEKKKEQFRQMYKPEFS
;
A
#
# COMPACT_ATOMS: atom_id res chain seq x y z
N MET A 1 -3.53 -11.21 -15.88
CA MET A 1 -2.90 -11.15 -14.53
C MET A 1 -3.64 -12.06 -13.56
N LYS A 2 -3.11 -12.34 -12.33
CA LYS A 2 -3.79 -13.25 -11.36
C LYS A 2 -4.23 -12.50 -10.12
N ILE A 3 -5.43 -12.83 -9.62
CA ILE A 3 -5.98 -12.33 -8.37
C ILE A 3 -6.47 -13.50 -7.50
N GLY A 4 -6.26 -13.40 -6.19
CA GLY A 4 -6.73 -14.44 -5.26
C GLY A 4 -8.27 -14.52 -5.22
N LYS A 5 -8.84 -15.72 -5.30
CA LYS A 5 -10.31 -15.92 -5.34
C LYS A 5 -11.05 -15.15 -4.24
N LYS A 6 -10.52 -15.13 -3.00
CA LYS A 6 -11.09 -14.37 -1.88
C LYS A 6 -11.06 -12.84 -2.08
N ARG A 7 -10.24 -12.34 -2.99
CA ARG A 7 -10.07 -10.91 -3.24
C ARG A 7 -10.87 -10.43 -4.46
N ILE A 8 -11.36 -11.33 -5.29
CA ILE A 8 -12.24 -11.01 -6.43
C ILE A 8 -13.52 -10.31 -5.94
N ALA A 9 -14.18 -10.89 -4.94
CA ALA A 9 -15.39 -10.29 -4.37
C ALA A 9 -15.14 -8.88 -3.79
N VAL A 10 -13.95 -8.64 -3.22
CA VAL A 10 -13.57 -7.33 -2.69
C VAL A 10 -13.30 -6.33 -3.82
N LEU A 11 -12.72 -6.78 -4.94
CA LEU A 11 -12.50 -5.95 -6.13
C LEU A 11 -13.81 -5.59 -6.82
N ILE A 12 -14.74 -6.52 -6.91
CA ILE A 12 -16.08 -6.26 -7.45
C ILE A 12 -16.82 -5.29 -6.53
N GLY A 13 -16.77 -5.53 -5.22
CA GLY A 13 -17.53 -4.77 -4.23
C GLY A 13 -19.00 -5.20 -4.18
N LYS A 14 -19.77 -4.53 -3.31
CA LYS A 14 -21.23 -4.74 -3.26
C LYS A 14 -21.83 -4.20 -4.56
N ASP A 15 -22.63 -5.01 -5.21
CA ASP A 15 -23.32 -4.66 -6.46
C ASP A 15 -22.41 -4.14 -7.60
N GLY A 16 -21.11 -4.51 -7.56
CA GLY A 16 -20.15 -4.11 -8.58
C GLY A 16 -19.55 -2.70 -8.41
N ILE A 17 -19.94 -1.97 -7.36
CA ILE A 17 -19.62 -0.54 -7.17
C ILE A 17 -18.12 -0.27 -7.21
N VAL A 18 -17.29 -1.09 -6.53
CA VAL A 18 -15.84 -0.83 -6.45
C VAL A 18 -15.18 -0.93 -7.82
N LYS A 19 -15.52 -1.98 -8.58
CA LYS A 19 -15.01 -2.19 -9.93
C LYS A 19 -15.43 -1.04 -10.85
N GLN A 20 -16.71 -0.68 -10.82
CA GLN A 20 -17.26 0.41 -11.62
C GLN A 20 -16.58 1.74 -11.29
N GLU A 21 -16.39 2.08 -10.01
CA GLU A 21 -15.71 3.29 -9.59
C GLU A 21 -14.26 3.39 -10.12
N ILE A 22 -13.53 2.25 -10.15
CA ILE A 22 -12.19 2.21 -10.72
C ILE A 22 -12.24 2.44 -12.24
N GLU A 23 -13.15 1.77 -12.94
CA GLU A 23 -13.33 1.86 -14.38
C GLU A 23 -13.68 3.31 -14.80
N GLU A 24 -14.64 3.93 -14.14
CA GLU A 24 -15.07 5.31 -14.41
C GLU A 24 -14.00 6.35 -14.14
N LYS A 25 -13.28 6.25 -12.99
CA LYS A 25 -12.25 7.23 -12.62
C LYS A 25 -11.03 7.19 -13.52
N LEU A 26 -10.72 6.02 -14.09
CA LEU A 26 -9.49 5.82 -14.87
C LEU A 26 -9.73 5.62 -16.36
N GLY A 27 -10.98 5.56 -16.82
CA GLY A 27 -11.29 5.31 -18.25
C GLY A 27 -10.71 3.96 -18.71
N VAL A 28 -10.87 2.92 -17.92
CA VAL A 28 -10.38 1.56 -18.22
C VAL A 28 -11.49 0.54 -18.05
N LYS A 29 -11.36 -0.64 -18.70
CA LYS A 29 -12.24 -1.77 -18.49
C LYS A 29 -11.51 -2.89 -17.79
N ILE A 30 -12.08 -3.43 -16.69
CA ILE A 30 -11.53 -4.55 -15.94
C ILE A 30 -12.34 -5.81 -16.22
N ASN A 31 -11.78 -6.70 -17.03
CA ASN A 31 -12.36 -8.01 -17.30
C ASN A 31 -11.88 -9.01 -16.24
N LEU A 32 -12.82 -9.66 -15.56
CA LEU A 32 -12.56 -10.60 -14.47
C LEU A 32 -13.03 -12.00 -14.85
N ASP A 33 -12.13 -12.97 -14.77
CA ASP A 33 -12.50 -14.38 -14.79
C ASP A 33 -12.47 -14.95 -13.36
N SER A 34 -13.65 -15.02 -12.75
CA SER A 34 -13.81 -15.53 -11.39
C SER A 34 -13.46 -17.00 -11.23
N LYS A 35 -13.57 -17.81 -12.30
CA LYS A 35 -13.27 -19.25 -12.28
C LYS A 35 -11.76 -19.47 -12.28
N LEU A 36 -11.04 -18.78 -13.17
CA LEU A 36 -9.59 -18.88 -13.30
C LEU A 36 -8.83 -18.01 -12.28
N GLY A 37 -9.50 -17.04 -11.66
CA GLY A 37 -8.84 -16.08 -10.77
C GLY A 37 -7.88 -15.18 -11.55
N SER A 38 -8.26 -14.78 -12.76
CA SER A 38 -7.48 -13.89 -13.60
C SER A 38 -8.24 -12.62 -13.92
N TYR A 39 -7.49 -11.58 -14.26
CA TYR A 39 -8.04 -10.31 -14.71
C TYR A 39 -7.19 -9.69 -15.82
N GLU A 40 -7.83 -8.88 -16.63
CA GLU A 40 -7.23 -8.08 -17.67
C GLU A 40 -7.74 -6.64 -17.55
N ILE A 41 -6.89 -5.67 -17.80
CA ILE A 41 -7.25 -4.25 -17.81
C ILE A 41 -7.03 -3.74 -19.22
N LEU A 42 -8.11 -3.29 -19.83
CA LEU A 42 -8.13 -2.77 -21.19
C LEU A 42 -8.28 -1.24 -21.15
N PRO A 43 -7.50 -0.50 -21.91
CA PRO A 43 -7.68 0.94 -22.08
C PRO A 43 -9.01 1.24 -22.76
N GLN A 44 -9.66 2.35 -22.40
CA GLN A 44 -10.83 2.89 -23.10
C GLN A 44 -10.51 4.32 -23.57
N PRO A 45 -9.79 4.50 -24.69
CA PRO A 45 -9.34 5.82 -25.16
C PRO A 45 -10.47 6.80 -25.49
N GLU A 46 -11.69 6.28 -25.65
CA GLU A 46 -12.90 7.06 -25.94
C GLU A 46 -13.48 7.71 -24.67
N GLU A 47 -13.09 7.21 -23.50
CA GLU A 47 -13.56 7.77 -22.22
C GLU A 47 -12.84 9.09 -21.89
N PRO A 48 -13.56 10.12 -21.42
CA PRO A 48 -13.00 11.44 -21.16
C PRO A 48 -11.92 11.46 -20.07
N ASN A 49 -11.95 10.49 -19.17
CA ASN A 49 -11.02 10.37 -18.05
C ASN A 49 -9.81 9.47 -18.37
N TYR A 50 -9.72 8.95 -19.60
CA TYR A 50 -8.61 8.08 -19.96
C TYR A 50 -7.30 8.86 -20.16
N MET A 51 -6.25 8.35 -19.54
CA MET A 51 -4.86 8.69 -19.82
C MET A 51 -4.03 7.41 -19.95
N PRO A 52 -2.99 7.37 -20.79
CA PRO A 52 -2.18 6.15 -20.99
C PRO A 52 -1.62 5.54 -19.69
N LEU A 53 -1.31 6.39 -18.71
CA LEU A 53 -0.81 5.97 -17.40
C LEU A 53 -1.90 5.29 -16.53
N ASN A 54 -3.17 5.51 -16.82
CA ASN A 54 -4.29 5.01 -16.01
C ASN A 54 -4.37 3.48 -15.98
N VAL A 55 -3.96 2.80 -17.05
CA VAL A 55 -3.86 1.33 -17.05
C VAL A 55 -2.88 0.85 -15.97
N TYR A 56 -1.75 1.53 -15.81
CA TYR A 56 -0.76 1.22 -14.78
C TYR A 56 -1.29 1.53 -13.37
N THR A 57 -1.96 2.66 -13.21
CA THR A 57 -2.61 3.04 -11.94
C THR A 57 -3.69 2.03 -11.55
N ALA A 58 -4.52 1.60 -12.50
CA ALA A 58 -5.51 0.55 -12.28
C ALA A 58 -4.85 -0.78 -11.86
N GLN A 59 -3.72 -1.15 -12.47
CA GLN A 59 -2.96 -2.33 -12.08
C GLN A 59 -2.43 -2.24 -10.65
N LYS A 60 -1.87 -1.09 -10.25
CA LYS A 60 -1.42 -0.84 -8.86
C LYS A 60 -2.59 -1.01 -7.89
N LEU A 61 -3.74 -0.43 -8.20
CA LEU A 61 -4.93 -0.46 -7.37
C LEU A 61 -5.48 -1.88 -7.20
N VAL A 62 -5.63 -2.63 -8.29
CA VAL A 62 -6.04 -4.04 -8.25
C VAL A 62 -5.00 -4.88 -7.47
N ASN A 63 -3.71 -4.61 -7.66
CA ASN A 63 -2.66 -5.27 -6.89
C ASN A 63 -2.76 -4.97 -5.40
N ALA A 64 -3.02 -3.73 -5.00
CA ALA A 64 -3.22 -3.35 -3.60
C ALA A 64 -4.39 -4.13 -2.97
N ILE A 65 -5.53 -4.19 -3.66
CA ILE A 65 -6.68 -4.99 -3.25
C ILE A 65 -6.28 -6.47 -3.13
N ASN A 66 -5.58 -7.02 -4.11
CA ASN A 66 -5.10 -8.41 -4.09
C ASN A 66 -4.14 -8.69 -2.92
N ARG A 67 -3.40 -7.68 -2.45
CA ARG A 67 -2.49 -7.75 -1.29
C ARG A 67 -3.17 -7.42 0.06
N GLY A 68 -4.49 -7.38 0.09
CA GLY A 68 -5.25 -7.34 1.33
C GLY A 68 -5.75 -5.97 1.76
N PHE A 69 -5.48 -4.90 1.02
CA PHE A 69 -6.10 -3.61 1.29
C PHE A 69 -7.60 -3.64 1.03
N ASN A 70 -8.35 -2.85 1.79
CA ASN A 70 -9.72 -2.55 1.43
C ASN A 70 -9.75 -1.53 0.27
N PRO A 71 -10.85 -1.45 -0.51
CA PRO A 71 -10.94 -0.53 -1.63
C PRO A 71 -10.69 0.94 -1.25
N ILE A 72 -11.24 1.40 -0.13
CA ILE A 72 -11.09 2.80 0.34
C ILE A 72 -9.62 3.19 0.49
N LYS A 73 -8.80 2.32 1.10
CA LYS A 73 -7.36 2.56 1.23
C LYS A 73 -6.63 2.42 -0.10
N ALA A 74 -7.05 1.50 -0.96
CA ALA A 74 -6.45 1.30 -2.27
C ALA A 74 -6.72 2.49 -3.21
N MET A 75 -7.88 3.15 -3.09
CA MET A 75 -8.23 4.35 -3.88
C MET A 75 -7.30 5.54 -3.64
N ARG A 76 -6.54 5.57 -2.53
CA ARG A 76 -5.49 6.59 -2.34
C ARG A 76 -4.41 6.55 -3.43
N LEU A 77 -4.27 5.44 -4.13
CA LEU A 77 -3.35 5.31 -5.29
C LEU A 77 -3.81 6.08 -6.53
N LEU A 78 -5.00 6.68 -6.51
CA LEU A 78 -5.45 7.63 -7.54
C LEU A 78 -4.80 9.02 -7.36
N GLU A 79 -4.29 9.32 -6.17
CA GLU A 79 -3.58 10.55 -5.88
C GLU A 79 -2.13 10.42 -6.39
N GLU A 80 -1.64 11.40 -7.14
CA GLU A 80 -0.34 11.37 -7.84
C GLU A 80 0.85 11.11 -6.90
N ASN A 81 0.75 11.59 -5.66
CA ASN A 81 1.83 11.48 -4.68
C ASN A 81 1.88 10.11 -3.98
N TYR A 82 0.85 9.25 -4.15
CA TYR A 82 0.78 7.96 -3.49
C TYR A 82 1.34 6.84 -4.35
N ASP A 83 2.08 5.93 -3.71
CA ASP A 83 2.57 4.73 -4.39
C ASP A 83 2.38 3.48 -3.53
N LEU A 84 2.47 2.34 -4.19
CA LEU A 84 2.34 1.00 -3.61
C LEU A 84 3.68 0.29 -3.62
N GLU A 85 4.17 -0.09 -2.45
CA GLU A 85 5.29 -1.02 -2.32
C GLU A 85 4.86 -2.38 -1.80
N ILE A 86 5.40 -3.45 -2.37
CA ILE A 86 5.10 -4.83 -2.02
C ILE A 86 6.39 -5.57 -1.67
N LEU A 87 6.59 -5.83 -0.39
CA LEU A 87 7.70 -6.61 0.13
C LEU A 87 7.33 -8.10 0.16
N ASN A 88 7.97 -8.90 -0.69
CA ASN A 88 7.76 -10.33 -0.75
C ASN A 88 8.66 -11.06 0.26
N LEU A 89 8.07 -11.53 1.36
CA LEU A 89 8.79 -12.20 2.44
C LEU A 89 9.45 -13.52 2.02
N LEU A 90 8.89 -14.21 1.00
CA LEU A 90 9.52 -15.41 0.44
C LEU A 90 10.84 -15.08 -0.25
N LYS A 91 10.88 -13.98 -1.00
CA LYS A 91 12.11 -13.54 -1.70
C LYS A 91 13.17 -13.07 -0.71
N ILE A 92 12.75 -12.40 0.38
CA ILE A 92 13.66 -11.81 1.37
C ILE A 92 14.19 -12.87 2.34
N MET A 93 13.35 -13.81 2.77
CA MET A 93 13.66 -14.74 3.87
C MET A 93 13.80 -16.20 3.45
N GLY A 94 13.55 -16.50 2.18
CA GLY A 94 13.48 -17.89 1.69
C GLY A 94 12.18 -18.59 2.10
N LYS A 95 12.10 -19.91 1.83
CA LYS A 95 10.86 -20.70 1.94
C LYS A 95 10.47 -21.14 3.36
N SER A 96 11.10 -20.60 4.41
CA SER A 96 10.80 -21.00 5.79
C SER A 96 9.53 -20.34 6.32
N ASP A 97 8.42 -21.08 6.36
CA ASP A 97 7.13 -20.58 6.85
C ASP A 97 7.21 -20.15 8.34
N LYS A 98 8.00 -20.83 9.17
CA LYS A 98 8.21 -20.44 10.57
C LYS A 98 8.85 -19.03 10.68
N ARG A 99 9.86 -18.74 9.86
CA ARG A 99 10.52 -17.42 9.85
C ARG A 99 9.57 -16.34 9.35
N ILE A 100 8.82 -16.60 8.27
CA ILE A 100 7.83 -15.68 7.71
C ILE A 100 6.76 -15.37 8.76
N THR A 101 6.21 -16.38 9.43
CA THR A 101 5.19 -16.18 10.47
C THR A 101 5.72 -15.35 11.62
N ARG A 102 6.96 -15.61 12.08
CA ARG A 102 7.60 -14.83 13.14
C ARG A 102 7.75 -13.35 12.74
N VAL A 103 8.22 -13.08 11.53
CA VAL A 103 8.39 -11.72 11.03
C VAL A 103 7.06 -11.00 10.86
N LYS A 104 6.04 -11.67 10.34
CA LYS A 104 4.68 -11.11 10.28
C LYS A 104 4.18 -10.73 11.66
N GLY A 105 4.35 -11.60 12.64
CA GLY A 105 4.01 -11.34 14.05
C GLY A 105 4.74 -10.12 14.61
N ARG A 106 6.01 -9.93 14.28
CA ARG A 106 6.79 -8.74 14.69
C ARG A 106 6.26 -7.45 14.06
N ILE A 107 5.96 -7.48 12.75
CA ILE A 107 5.44 -6.31 12.03
C ILE A 107 4.05 -5.93 12.54
N ILE A 108 3.20 -6.91 12.86
CA ILE A 108 1.87 -6.66 13.41
C ILE A 108 1.98 -6.17 14.86
N GLY A 109 2.82 -6.84 15.67
CA GLY A 109 2.94 -6.60 17.10
C GLY A 109 1.75 -7.14 17.91
N ARG A 110 1.82 -7.03 19.26
CA ARG A 110 0.72 -7.40 20.14
C ARG A 110 -0.50 -6.52 19.80
N ASN A 111 -1.65 -7.13 19.60
CA ASN A 111 -2.91 -6.45 19.26
C ASN A 111 -2.82 -5.50 18.04
N GLY A 112 -1.83 -5.70 17.17
CA GLY A 112 -1.60 -4.84 16.02
C GLY A 112 -0.93 -3.49 16.31
N GLU A 113 -0.42 -3.30 17.52
CA GLU A 113 0.15 -2.02 17.98
C GLU A 113 1.35 -1.56 17.14
N MET A 114 2.27 -2.47 16.81
CA MET A 114 3.46 -2.09 16.03
C MET A 114 3.06 -1.62 14.62
N ARG A 115 2.13 -2.32 13.97
CA ARG A 115 1.59 -1.90 12.68
C ARG A 115 0.93 -0.53 12.77
N LYS A 116 0.07 -0.31 13.77
CA LYS A 116 -0.61 0.98 13.99
C LYS A 116 0.39 2.12 14.24
N SER A 117 1.46 1.84 14.98
CA SER A 117 2.53 2.82 15.22
C SER A 117 3.26 3.19 13.93
N ILE A 118 3.58 2.21 13.07
CA ILE A 118 4.18 2.51 11.77
C ILE A 118 3.19 3.31 10.91
N GLU A 119 1.91 2.89 10.83
CA GLU A 119 0.86 3.61 10.07
C GLU A 119 0.73 5.06 10.55
N LYS A 120 0.80 5.30 11.87
CA LYS A 120 0.67 6.63 12.47
C LYS A 120 1.89 7.52 12.20
N PHE A 121 3.11 7.04 12.50
CA PHE A 121 4.31 7.87 12.43
C PHE A 121 4.86 8.04 11.02
N ALA A 122 4.66 7.05 10.15
CA ALA A 122 5.02 7.15 8.74
C ALA A 122 3.84 7.58 7.84
N GLU A 123 2.69 7.94 8.43
CA GLU A 123 1.49 8.40 7.69
C GLU A 123 1.18 7.50 6.48
N CYS A 124 1.09 6.20 6.71
CA CYS A 124 0.94 5.19 5.67
C CYS A 124 -0.16 4.18 6.00
N PHE A 125 -0.49 3.34 5.03
CA PHE A 125 -1.34 2.16 5.25
C PHE A 125 -0.51 0.90 5.05
N ILE A 126 -0.65 -0.07 5.95
CA ILE A 126 0.07 -1.35 5.88
C ILE A 126 -0.91 -2.51 5.80
N SER A 127 -0.66 -3.43 4.87
CA SER A 127 -1.34 -4.70 4.78
C SER A 127 -0.34 -5.85 4.92
N VAL A 128 -0.57 -6.73 5.89
CA VAL A 128 0.18 -7.99 6.06
C VAL A 128 -0.71 -9.13 5.61
N TYR A 129 -0.57 -9.53 4.34
CA TYR A 129 -1.43 -10.52 3.72
C TYR A 129 -0.64 -11.62 3.02
N GLY A 130 -1.05 -12.89 3.21
CA GLY A 130 -0.34 -14.04 2.66
C GLY A 130 1.14 -14.04 3.09
N LYS A 131 2.03 -14.01 2.12
CA LYS A 131 3.49 -13.96 2.31
C LYS A 131 4.09 -12.61 1.91
N THR A 132 3.29 -11.54 1.98
CA THR A 132 3.73 -10.18 1.63
C THR A 132 3.38 -9.17 2.72
N VAL A 133 4.18 -8.12 2.78
CA VAL A 133 3.85 -6.87 3.48
C VAL A 133 3.76 -5.80 2.40
N SER A 134 2.64 -5.12 2.35
CA SER A 134 2.40 -4.08 1.36
C SER A 134 2.12 -2.75 2.04
N ILE A 135 2.62 -1.66 1.46
CA ILE A 135 2.58 -0.31 2.02
C ILE A 135 2.01 0.61 0.95
N ILE A 136 1.05 1.46 1.33
CA ILE A 136 0.55 2.57 0.51
C ILE A 136 0.84 3.85 1.28
N ALA A 137 1.55 4.78 0.67
CA ALA A 137 1.89 6.08 1.25
C ALA A 137 2.33 7.07 0.16
N GLU A 138 2.45 8.33 0.54
CA GLU A 138 3.21 9.31 -0.23
C GLU A 138 4.69 8.91 -0.30
N TYR A 139 5.39 9.35 -1.35
CA TYR A 139 6.73 8.87 -1.66
C TYR A 139 7.71 8.94 -0.47
N GLU A 140 7.81 10.08 0.22
CA GLU A 140 8.70 10.22 1.37
C GLU A 140 8.32 9.31 2.54
N ASN A 141 7.04 9.26 2.85
CA ASN A 141 6.46 8.43 3.88
C ASN A 141 6.64 6.94 3.58
N LEU A 142 6.57 6.57 2.30
CA LEU A 142 6.79 5.21 1.81
C LEU A 142 8.22 4.73 2.14
N GLN A 143 9.23 5.60 1.95
CA GLN A 143 10.62 5.28 2.27
C GLN A 143 10.82 5.07 3.79
N ILE A 144 10.20 5.90 4.61
CA ILE A 144 10.24 5.77 6.07
C ILE A 144 9.58 4.48 6.52
N ALA A 145 8.37 4.18 6.03
CA ALA A 145 7.64 2.96 6.35
C ALA A 145 8.40 1.70 5.89
N ARG A 146 8.94 1.72 4.68
CA ARG A 146 9.80 0.65 4.14
C ARG A 146 11.00 0.38 5.04
N LYS A 147 11.71 1.43 5.45
CA LYS A 147 12.87 1.34 6.34
C LYS A 147 12.48 0.69 7.68
N ALA A 148 11.38 1.15 8.30
CA ALA A 148 10.88 0.59 9.56
C ALA A 148 10.51 -0.90 9.43
N VAL A 149 9.79 -1.28 8.36
CA VAL A 149 9.46 -2.68 8.08
C VAL A 149 10.72 -3.51 7.84
N SER A 150 11.71 -2.99 7.11
CA SER A 150 13.00 -3.67 6.88
C SER A 150 13.78 -3.88 8.19
N MET A 151 13.78 -2.91 9.10
CA MET A 151 14.38 -3.06 10.43
C MET A 151 13.74 -4.21 11.22
N LEU A 152 12.40 -4.34 11.17
CA LEU A 152 11.67 -5.45 11.82
C LEU A 152 11.98 -6.81 11.17
N ILE A 153 12.08 -6.86 9.85
CA ILE A 153 12.47 -8.05 9.10
C ILE A 153 13.88 -8.51 9.53
N ASN A 154 14.81 -7.57 9.70
CA ASN A 154 16.19 -7.83 10.12
C ASN A 154 16.34 -8.11 11.62
N GLY A 155 15.23 -8.15 12.36
CA GLY A 155 15.24 -8.57 13.77
C GLY A 155 15.49 -7.45 14.77
N MET A 156 15.44 -6.18 14.38
CA MET A 156 15.61 -5.07 15.32
C MET A 156 14.49 -5.01 16.36
N PRO A 157 14.77 -4.70 17.63
CA PRO A 157 13.75 -4.56 18.66
C PRO A 157 12.73 -3.47 18.37
N HIS A 158 11.48 -3.65 18.79
CA HIS A 158 10.40 -2.70 18.54
C HIS A 158 10.72 -1.28 19.02
N HIS A 159 11.31 -1.13 20.22
CA HIS A 159 11.65 0.20 20.78
C HIS A 159 12.64 0.98 19.88
N VAL A 160 13.57 0.29 19.22
CA VAL A 160 14.52 0.92 18.29
C VAL A 160 13.80 1.43 17.05
N VAL A 161 12.87 0.62 16.52
CA VAL A 161 12.08 1.00 15.35
C VAL A 161 11.12 2.14 15.68
N LEU A 162 10.49 2.11 16.86
CA LEU A 162 9.62 3.20 17.32
C LEU A 162 10.41 4.52 17.47
N LYS A 163 11.58 4.49 18.09
CA LYS A 163 12.44 5.68 18.23
C LYS A 163 12.85 6.23 16.86
N PHE A 164 13.16 5.36 15.90
CA PHE A 164 13.44 5.79 14.52
C PHE A 164 12.23 6.51 13.90
N LEU A 165 11.03 5.93 14.02
CA LEU A 165 9.80 6.50 13.47
C LEU A 165 9.43 7.84 14.11
N GLU A 166 9.51 7.93 15.45
CA GLU A 166 9.26 9.17 16.21
C GLU A 166 10.21 10.28 15.80
N ASN A 167 11.50 9.97 15.66
CA ASN A 167 12.48 10.96 15.22
C ASN A 167 12.15 11.50 13.82
N ARG A 168 11.84 10.61 12.86
CA ARG A 168 11.46 11.02 11.50
C ARG A 168 10.18 11.87 11.46
N TYR A 169 9.18 11.45 12.24
CA TYR A 169 7.94 12.20 12.36
C TYR A 169 8.17 13.63 12.92
N ASN A 170 8.98 13.74 13.97
CA ASN A 170 9.31 15.04 14.58
C ASN A 170 10.16 15.93 13.66
N GLU A 171 11.11 15.35 12.91
CA GLU A 171 11.90 16.07 11.89
C GLU A 171 10.97 16.64 10.80
N LYS A 172 10.08 15.83 10.25
CA LYS A 172 9.10 16.24 9.25
C LYS A 172 8.20 17.37 9.76
N LYS A 173 7.71 17.27 11.00
CA LYS A 173 6.87 18.31 11.62
C LYS A 173 7.61 19.62 11.80
N LYS A 174 8.87 19.57 12.22
CA LYS A 174 9.72 20.78 12.33
C LYS A 174 9.97 21.43 10.98
N GLU A 175 10.15 20.64 9.93
CA GLU A 175 10.37 21.14 8.58
C GLU A 175 9.12 21.80 8.01
N GLN A 176 7.95 21.16 8.16
CA GLN A 176 6.66 21.74 7.78
C GLN A 176 6.41 23.08 8.51
N PHE A 177 6.71 23.14 9.82
CA PHE A 177 6.58 24.37 10.59
C PHE A 177 7.50 25.47 10.07
N ARG A 178 8.78 25.15 9.79
CA ARG A 178 9.73 26.11 9.22
C ARG A 178 9.29 26.63 7.84
N GLN A 179 8.69 25.79 7.01
CA GLN A 179 8.20 26.21 5.69
C GLN A 179 6.99 27.15 5.80
N MET A 180 6.09 26.94 6.75
CA MET A 180 4.94 27.82 6.99
C MET A 180 5.34 29.19 7.55
N TYR A 181 6.46 29.26 8.27
CA TYR A 181 6.94 30.50 8.92
C TYR A 181 8.20 31.07 8.26
N LYS A 182 8.54 30.69 7.02
CA LYS A 182 9.54 31.44 6.25
C LYS A 182 8.96 32.82 5.94
N PRO A 183 9.53 33.91 6.46
CA PRO A 183 9.15 35.25 6.00
C PRO A 183 9.50 35.34 4.51
N GLU A 184 8.56 35.81 3.69
CA GLU A 184 8.82 36.23 2.32
C GLU A 184 9.68 37.52 2.39
N PHE A 185 10.98 37.33 2.60
CA PHE A 185 11.96 38.40 2.42
C PHE A 185 12.76 38.06 1.16
N SER A 186 12.40 38.72 0.09
CA SER A 186 13.27 39.01 -1.08
C SER A 186 12.88 40.36 -1.64
#